data_25cfaee918b6383785e50bc9b99765d6
#
_entry.id   25cfaee918b6383785e50bc9b99765d6
#
_cell.length_a   1.000
_cell.length_b   1.000
_cell.length_c   1.000
_cell.angle_alpha   90.00
_cell.angle_beta   90.00
_cell.angle_gamma   90.00
#
_symmetry.space_group_name_H-M   'P 1'
#
loop_
_entity.id
_entity.type
_entity.pdbx_description
1 polymer ?
#
loop_
_entity_poly.entity_id
_entity_poly.type
_entity_poly.pdbx_seq_one_letter_code
_entity_poly.pdbx_strand_id
1 'polypeptide(L)'
;MIDQFGRLDVLVNNAGLMLLGPIVGADVEEWERMLSINVQGLLYTTNAALPHLLKAAEDDPRQVADIVNISSIAGRVAWANYGVYNLTKFGVNGFTESLRQEVTKRRVRVGVLEPGGVATELGTHNSGAMREHIDAFVESTEILEAQDIADGIAFMVTRPRRASIAELWVMPTDQA
;
A
#
# COMPACT_ATOMS: atom_id res chain seq x y z
N MET A 1 -12.71 -16.60 -6.34
CA MET A 1 -13.48 -15.40 -5.94
C MET A 1 -14.57 -15.07 -6.95
N ILE A 2 -14.26 -14.73 -8.20
CA ILE A 2 -15.30 -14.38 -9.21
C ILE A 2 -16.26 -15.53 -9.44
N ASP A 3 -15.78 -16.77 -9.60
CA ASP A 3 -16.63 -17.95 -9.79
C ASP A 3 -17.56 -18.24 -8.59
N GLN A 4 -17.17 -17.78 -7.40
CA GLN A 4 -17.93 -18.01 -6.17
C GLN A 4 -18.92 -16.88 -5.87
N PHE A 5 -18.53 -15.62 -6.07
CA PHE A 5 -19.30 -14.44 -5.66
C PHE A 5 -19.84 -13.63 -6.84
N GLY A 6 -19.43 -13.92 -8.06
CA GLY A 6 -19.90 -13.29 -9.28
C GLY A 6 -19.38 -11.88 -9.55
N ARG A 7 -18.75 -11.22 -8.55
CA ARG A 7 -18.26 -9.83 -8.66
C ARG A 7 -17.07 -9.52 -7.76
N LEU A 8 -16.39 -8.43 -8.06
CA LEU A 8 -15.33 -7.85 -7.27
C LEU A 8 -15.54 -6.33 -7.18
N ASP A 9 -15.72 -5.81 -5.99
CA ASP A 9 -16.03 -4.39 -5.75
C ASP A 9 -14.85 -3.60 -5.18
N VAL A 10 -13.98 -4.28 -4.44
CA VAL A 10 -12.83 -3.65 -3.76
C VAL A 10 -11.59 -4.53 -3.92
N LEU A 11 -10.50 -3.93 -4.35
CA LEU A 11 -9.15 -4.50 -4.30
C LEU A 11 -8.31 -3.73 -3.30
N VAL A 12 -7.68 -4.42 -2.36
CA VAL A 12 -6.66 -3.87 -1.48
C VAL A 12 -5.33 -4.55 -1.76
N ASN A 13 -4.40 -3.83 -2.35
CA ASN A 13 -3.02 -4.30 -2.56
C ASN A 13 -2.22 -4.00 -1.29
N ASN A 14 -2.28 -4.94 -0.33
CA ASN A 14 -1.64 -4.81 0.98
C ASN A 14 -0.32 -5.58 1.10
N ALA A 15 -0.10 -6.62 0.29
CA ALA A 15 1.12 -7.42 0.36
C ALA A 15 2.37 -6.55 0.22
N GLY A 16 3.32 -6.71 1.12
CA GLY A 16 4.53 -5.91 1.14
C GLY A 16 5.66 -6.55 1.93
N LEU A 17 6.88 -6.18 1.57
CA LEU A 17 8.12 -6.62 2.21
C LEU A 17 9.02 -5.40 2.40
N MET A 18 9.66 -5.32 3.56
CA MET A 18 10.64 -4.28 3.91
C MET A 18 11.93 -4.93 4.38
N LEU A 19 12.97 -4.84 3.57
CA LEU A 19 14.32 -5.27 3.88
C LEU A 19 15.23 -4.06 3.77
N LEU A 20 15.76 -3.62 4.89
CA LEU A 20 16.53 -2.39 5.01
C LEU A 20 18.02 -2.70 5.08
N GLY A 21 18.82 -1.83 4.48
CA GLY A 21 20.28 -1.96 4.54
C GLY A 21 21.01 -0.95 3.65
N PRO A 22 22.32 -0.80 3.86
CA PRO A 22 23.14 0.06 3.00
C PRO A 22 23.19 -0.49 1.57
N ILE A 23 23.32 0.42 0.60
CA ILE A 23 23.48 0.04 -0.81
C ILE A 23 24.85 -0.63 -1.05
N VAL A 24 25.88 -0.15 -0.33
CA VAL A 24 27.22 -0.73 -0.44
C VAL A 24 27.26 -2.07 0.27
N GLY A 25 27.52 -3.13 -0.48
CA GLY A 25 27.59 -4.50 0.03
C GLY A 25 26.22 -5.18 0.27
N ALA A 26 25.16 -4.61 -0.29
CA ALA A 26 23.82 -5.17 -0.15
C ALA A 26 23.67 -6.53 -0.82
N ASP A 27 22.79 -7.35 -0.28
CA ASP A 27 22.31 -8.56 -0.93
C ASP A 27 21.26 -8.20 -2.00
N VAL A 28 21.60 -8.45 -3.25
CA VAL A 28 20.72 -8.16 -4.41
C VAL A 28 19.46 -9.04 -4.40
N GLU A 29 19.50 -10.24 -3.83
CA GLU A 29 18.33 -11.10 -3.71
C GLU A 29 17.24 -10.47 -2.82
N GLU A 30 17.62 -9.72 -1.79
CA GLU A 30 16.67 -8.95 -0.97
C GLU A 30 15.97 -7.85 -1.80
N TRP A 31 16.71 -7.20 -2.70
CA TRP A 31 16.15 -6.20 -3.60
C TRP A 31 15.13 -6.81 -4.58
N GLU A 32 15.49 -7.95 -5.19
CA GLU A 32 14.62 -8.66 -6.11
C GLU A 32 13.33 -9.12 -5.42
N ARG A 33 13.43 -9.59 -4.17
CA ARG A 33 12.26 -9.96 -3.37
C ARG A 33 11.35 -8.77 -3.10
N MET A 34 11.89 -7.60 -2.72
CA MET A 34 11.09 -6.39 -2.52
C MET A 34 10.43 -5.93 -3.83
N LEU A 35 11.14 -5.91 -4.94
CA LEU A 35 10.60 -5.54 -6.25
C LEU A 35 9.51 -6.52 -6.69
N SER A 36 9.73 -7.80 -6.50
CA SER A 36 8.76 -8.84 -6.87
C SER A 36 7.45 -8.70 -6.06
N ILE A 37 7.53 -8.51 -4.75
CA ILE A 37 6.34 -8.45 -3.89
C ILE A 37 5.68 -7.08 -3.98
N ASN A 38 6.43 -5.99 -3.74
CA ASN A 38 5.85 -4.66 -3.58
C ASN A 38 5.42 -4.04 -4.91
N VAL A 39 6.07 -4.42 -6.02
CA VAL A 39 5.82 -3.83 -7.34
C VAL A 39 5.14 -4.83 -8.26
N GLN A 40 5.80 -5.94 -8.63
CA GLN A 40 5.24 -6.88 -9.61
C GLN A 40 3.94 -7.51 -9.12
N GLY A 41 3.88 -7.92 -7.84
CA GLY A 41 2.67 -8.47 -7.24
C GLY A 41 1.49 -7.50 -7.33
N LEU A 42 1.71 -6.23 -6.98
CA LEU A 42 0.70 -5.17 -7.08
C LEU A 42 0.24 -4.96 -8.53
N LEU A 43 1.17 -4.92 -9.49
CA LEU A 43 0.84 -4.75 -10.92
C LEU A 43 0.00 -5.93 -11.44
N TYR A 44 0.39 -7.17 -11.12
CA TYR A 44 -0.32 -8.36 -11.60
C TYR A 44 -1.71 -8.49 -10.98
N THR A 45 -1.85 -8.26 -9.68
CA THR A 45 -3.17 -8.29 -9.02
C THR A 45 -4.09 -7.21 -9.55
N THR A 46 -3.56 -5.99 -9.74
CA THR A 46 -4.32 -4.88 -10.31
C THR A 46 -4.77 -5.18 -11.73
N ASN A 47 -3.87 -5.66 -12.60
CA ASN A 47 -4.19 -6.00 -13.99
C ASN A 47 -5.27 -7.08 -14.07
N ALA A 48 -5.17 -8.12 -13.23
CA ALA A 48 -6.17 -9.20 -13.21
C ALA A 48 -7.53 -8.76 -12.64
N ALA A 49 -7.53 -7.86 -11.65
CA ALA A 49 -8.76 -7.40 -11.00
C ALA A 49 -9.50 -6.32 -11.79
N LEU A 50 -8.78 -5.48 -12.54
CA LEU A 50 -9.31 -4.27 -13.16
C LEU A 50 -10.53 -4.51 -14.06
N PRO A 51 -10.60 -5.52 -14.94
CA PRO A 51 -11.79 -5.79 -15.75
C PRO A 51 -13.04 -6.05 -14.90
N HIS A 52 -12.88 -6.73 -13.76
CA HIS A 52 -13.97 -7.07 -12.85
C HIS A 52 -14.44 -5.85 -12.06
N LEU A 53 -13.51 -5.00 -11.62
CA LEU A 53 -13.82 -3.75 -10.93
C LEU A 53 -14.55 -2.77 -11.86
N LEU A 54 -14.10 -2.65 -13.10
CA LEU A 54 -14.77 -1.83 -14.12
C LEU A 54 -16.22 -2.28 -14.36
N LYS A 55 -16.44 -3.59 -14.45
CA LYS A 55 -17.79 -4.15 -14.56
C LYS A 55 -18.61 -3.87 -13.30
N ALA A 56 -18.08 -4.10 -12.11
CA ALA A 56 -18.77 -3.85 -10.86
C ALA A 56 -19.15 -2.37 -10.67
N ALA A 57 -18.35 -1.45 -11.21
CA ALA A 57 -18.63 -0.01 -11.17
C ALA A 57 -19.80 0.42 -12.06
N GLU A 58 -20.20 -0.40 -13.03
CA GLU A 58 -21.36 -0.18 -13.89
C GLU A 58 -22.65 -0.74 -13.27
N ASP A 59 -22.57 -1.72 -12.38
CA ASP A 59 -23.67 -2.48 -11.81
C ASP A 59 -24.12 -1.97 -10.43
N ASP A 60 -25.41 -2.16 -10.13
CA ASP A 60 -25.99 -1.96 -8.80
C ASP A 60 -25.42 -2.99 -7.78
N PRO A 61 -25.49 -2.69 -6.47
CA PRO A 61 -26.09 -1.49 -5.87
C PRO A 61 -25.14 -0.30 -5.74
N ARG A 62 -23.81 -0.49 -5.83
CA ARG A 62 -22.85 0.57 -5.51
C ARG A 62 -22.62 1.56 -6.64
N GLN A 63 -22.56 1.09 -7.88
CA GLN A 63 -22.18 1.84 -9.09
C GLN A 63 -20.84 2.58 -8.92
N VAL A 64 -19.93 1.98 -8.19
CA VAL A 64 -18.54 2.41 -7.94
C VAL A 64 -17.75 1.22 -7.46
N ALA A 65 -16.49 1.11 -7.86
CA ALA A 65 -15.53 0.14 -7.35
C ALA A 65 -14.28 0.85 -6.82
N ASP A 66 -13.49 0.15 -6.01
CA ASP A 66 -12.36 0.74 -5.33
C ASP A 66 -11.07 -0.07 -5.49
N ILE A 67 -9.96 0.61 -5.64
CA ILE A 67 -8.61 0.08 -5.48
C ILE A 67 -7.92 0.91 -4.41
N VAL A 68 -7.42 0.26 -3.36
CA VAL A 68 -6.57 0.88 -2.33
C VAL A 68 -5.21 0.21 -2.36
N ASN A 69 -4.18 0.98 -2.68
CA ASN A 69 -2.80 0.53 -2.65
C ASN A 69 -2.16 0.95 -1.32
N ILE A 70 -1.56 0.01 -0.60
CA ILE A 70 -0.87 0.31 0.66
C ILE A 70 0.58 0.66 0.35
N SER A 71 0.88 1.95 0.45
CA SER A 71 2.23 2.48 0.33
C SER A 71 2.91 2.61 1.71
N SER A 72 3.48 3.73 2.00
CA SER A 72 4.15 4.08 3.25
C SER A 72 4.51 5.56 3.23
N ILE A 73 4.78 6.15 4.40
CA ILE A 73 5.52 7.43 4.48
C ILE A 73 6.86 7.35 3.72
N ALA A 74 7.47 6.16 3.61
CA ALA A 74 8.65 5.89 2.80
C ALA A 74 8.41 6.03 1.27
N GLY A 75 7.19 6.24 0.83
CA GLY A 75 6.83 6.67 -0.54
C GLY A 75 6.88 8.19 -0.75
N ARG A 76 7.17 8.96 0.31
CA ARG A 76 7.23 10.43 0.34
C ARG A 76 8.57 10.95 0.81
N VAL A 77 9.14 10.30 1.81
CA VAL A 77 10.41 10.69 2.42
C VAL A 77 11.41 9.55 2.22
N ALA A 78 12.63 9.91 1.85
CA ALA A 78 13.72 8.96 1.68
C ALA A 78 14.72 9.09 2.83
N TRP A 79 15.17 7.93 3.33
CA TRP A 79 16.18 7.86 4.37
C TRP A 79 17.34 6.95 3.95
N ALA A 80 18.51 7.17 4.54
CA ALA A 80 19.62 6.26 4.41
C ALA A 80 19.21 4.84 4.84
N ASN A 81 19.72 3.83 4.16
CA ASN A 81 19.39 2.41 4.34
C ASN A 81 17.98 1.97 3.87
N TYR A 82 17.13 2.88 3.40
CA TYR A 82 15.79 2.56 2.88
C TYR A 82 15.75 2.50 1.33
N GLY A 83 16.87 2.59 0.65
CA GLY A 83 16.97 2.86 -0.80
C GLY A 83 15.98 2.11 -1.69
N VAL A 84 16.01 0.78 -1.69
CA VAL A 84 15.12 -0.02 -2.56
C VAL A 84 13.69 -0.06 -2.01
N TYR A 85 13.50 -0.06 -0.70
CA TYR A 85 12.16 0.06 -0.12
C TYR A 85 11.50 1.39 -0.52
N ASN A 86 12.24 2.53 -0.40
CA ASN A 86 11.78 3.83 -0.90
C ASN A 86 11.42 3.75 -2.39
N LEU A 87 12.28 3.19 -3.23
CA LEU A 87 12.02 3.02 -4.67
C LEU A 87 10.69 2.31 -4.91
N THR A 88 10.40 1.22 -4.20
CA THR A 88 9.14 0.49 -4.36
C THR A 88 7.95 1.34 -3.96
N LYS A 89 8.02 2.07 -2.84
CA LYS A 89 6.89 2.85 -2.29
C LYS A 89 6.65 4.14 -3.08
N PHE A 90 7.68 4.86 -3.52
CA PHE A 90 7.54 5.95 -4.49
C PHE A 90 6.93 5.47 -5.80
N GLY A 91 7.36 4.28 -6.28
CA GLY A 91 6.79 3.65 -7.47
C GLY A 91 5.30 3.33 -7.32
N VAL A 92 4.88 2.82 -6.17
CA VAL A 92 3.46 2.57 -5.86
C VAL A 92 2.64 3.86 -5.91
N ASN A 93 3.14 4.97 -5.35
CA ASN A 93 2.46 6.26 -5.39
C ASN A 93 2.29 6.76 -6.83
N GLY A 94 3.37 6.74 -7.63
CA GLY A 94 3.31 7.16 -9.03
C GLY A 94 2.37 6.30 -9.87
N PHE A 95 2.42 4.97 -9.71
CA PHE A 95 1.51 4.05 -10.38
C PHE A 95 0.04 4.29 -9.98
N THR A 96 -0.22 4.50 -8.68
CA THR A 96 -1.58 4.74 -8.17
C THR A 96 -2.19 5.98 -8.81
N GLU A 97 -1.46 7.07 -8.89
CA GLU A 97 -1.94 8.32 -9.50
C GLU A 97 -2.15 8.16 -11.01
N SER A 98 -1.25 7.49 -11.72
CA SER A 98 -1.42 7.21 -13.15
C SER A 98 -2.69 6.40 -13.41
N LEU A 99 -2.87 5.28 -12.70
CA LEU A 99 -4.06 4.44 -12.82
C LEU A 99 -5.34 5.20 -12.46
N ARG A 100 -5.31 6.03 -11.41
CA ARG A 100 -6.44 6.88 -11.01
C ARG A 100 -6.90 7.75 -12.17
N GLN A 101 -5.99 8.39 -12.88
CA GLN A 101 -6.32 9.24 -14.04
C GLN A 101 -6.96 8.47 -15.18
N GLU A 102 -6.54 7.21 -15.40
CA GLU A 102 -7.06 6.38 -16.49
C GLU A 102 -8.52 5.92 -16.23
N VAL A 103 -8.85 5.56 -14.97
CA VAL A 103 -10.11 4.84 -14.69
C VAL A 103 -11.16 5.64 -13.93
N THR A 104 -10.83 6.82 -13.39
CA THR A 104 -11.73 7.59 -12.54
C THR A 104 -13.06 7.94 -13.23
N LYS A 105 -13.04 8.24 -14.53
CA LYS A 105 -14.27 8.52 -15.32
C LYS A 105 -15.17 7.31 -15.48
N ARG A 106 -14.63 6.10 -15.29
CA ARG A 106 -15.36 4.83 -15.28
C ARG A 106 -15.79 4.41 -13.87
N ARG A 107 -15.74 5.34 -12.90
CA ARG A 107 -16.17 5.14 -11.52
C ARG A 107 -15.39 4.05 -10.75
N VAL A 108 -14.18 3.76 -11.14
CA VAL A 108 -13.22 3.04 -10.31
C VAL A 108 -12.38 4.07 -9.57
N ARG A 109 -12.55 4.13 -8.25
CA ARG A 109 -11.78 5.02 -7.39
C ARG A 109 -10.46 4.33 -7.06
N VAL A 110 -9.37 4.99 -7.27
CA VAL A 110 -8.03 4.50 -6.95
C VAL A 110 -7.41 5.45 -5.94
N GLY A 111 -6.98 4.90 -4.83
CA GLY A 111 -6.33 5.69 -3.78
C GLY A 111 -5.13 4.96 -3.18
N VAL A 112 -4.25 5.73 -2.58
CA VAL A 112 -3.12 5.24 -1.81
C VAL A 112 -3.30 5.55 -0.33
N LEU A 113 -3.04 4.56 0.53
CA LEU A 113 -2.93 4.77 1.96
C LEU A 113 -1.46 4.64 2.34
N GLU A 114 -0.96 5.59 3.12
CA GLU A 114 0.45 5.77 3.45
C GLU A 114 0.65 5.75 4.97
N PRO A 115 0.89 4.56 5.56
CA PRO A 115 1.15 4.44 6.98
C PRO A 115 2.51 4.98 7.41
N GLY A 116 2.57 5.50 8.63
CA GLY A 116 3.78 5.57 9.43
C GLY A 116 4.13 4.22 10.05
N GLY A 117 4.68 4.22 11.28
CA GLY A 117 5.00 3.00 12.02
C GLY A 117 3.74 2.26 12.47
N VAL A 118 3.63 0.98 12.12
CA VAL A 118 2.49 0.11 12.46
C VAL A 118 3.01 -1.18 13.09
N ALA A 119 2.37 -1.64 14.15
CA ALA A 119 2.67 -2.91 14.83
C ALA A 119 2.28 -4.09 13.94
N THR A 120 3.22 -4.56 13.13
CA THR A 120 3.05 -5.69 12.21
C THR A 120 4.35 -6.51 12.10
N GLU A 121 4.28 -7.65 11.45
CA GLU A 121 5.46 -8.49 11.18
C GLU A 121 6.44 -7.87 10.17
N LEU A 122 6.11 -6.77 9.50
CA LEU A 122 6.90 -6.17 8.42
C LEU A 122 8.35 -5.87 8.86
N GLY A 123 8.54 -5.35 10.06
CA GLY A 123 9.86 -5.07 10.64
C GLY A 123 10.66 -6.32 10.99
N THR A 124 9.99 -7.44 11.25
CA THR A 124 10.63 -8.68 11.73
C THR A 124 11.47 -9.40 10.67
N HIS A 125 11.31 -9.06 9.41
CA HIS A 125 12.08 -9.62 8.30
C HIS A 125 13.51 -9.07 8.23
N ASN A 126 13.82 -8.03 8.99
CA ASN A 126 15.15 -7.43 9.06
C ASN A 126 16.03 -8.13 10.11
N SER A 127 17.35 -7.99 10.00
CA SER A 127 18.34 -8.57 10.91
C SER A 127 19.43 -7.55 11.27
N GLY A 128 20.27 -7.91 12.26
CA GLY A 128 21.40 -7.09 12.67
C GLY A 128 21.03 -5.66 13.05
N ALA A 129 21.87 -4.70 12.67
CA ALA A 129 21.69 -3.29 13.02
C ALA A 129 20.36 -2.68 12.53
N MET A 130 19.80 -3.15 11.41
CA MET A 130 18.52 -2.65 10.93
C MET A 130 17.37 -3.13 11.80
N ARG A 131 17.43 -4.36 12.30
CA ARG A 131 16.45 -4.86 13.25
C ARG A 131 16.50 -4.06 14.57
N GLU A 132 17.70 -3.85 15.09
CA GLU A 132 17.90 -3.04 16.32
C GLU A 132 17.36 -1.61 16.13
N HIS A 133 17.59 -1.00 14.98
CA HIS A 133 17.06 0.33 14.65
C HIS A 133 15.52 0.36 14.65
N ILE A 134 14.89 -0.65 14.05
CA ILE A 134 13.43 -0.77 14.02
C ILE A 134 12.87 -1.00 15.43
N ASP A 135 13.49 -1.89 16.22
CA ASP A 135 13.04 -2.19 17.57
C ASP A 135 13.14 -0.94 18.46
N ALA A 136 14.23 -0.17 18.36
CA ALA A 136 14.40 1.09 19.08
C ALA A 136 13.33 2.14 18.70
N PHE A 137 12.95 2.21 17.41
CA PHE A 137 11.86 3.08 16.97
C PHE A 137 10.52 2.64 17.58
N VAL A 138 10.23 1.34 17.56
CA VAL A 138 9.00 0.76 18.15
C VAL A 138 8.92 1.01 19.66
N GLU A 139 10.06 0.92 20.37
CA GLU A 139 10.11 1.17 21.82
C GLU A 139 9.95 2.65 22.18
N SER A 140 10.34 3.56 21.29
CA SER A 140 10.33 5.01 21.54
C SER A 140 9.09 5.74 21.02
N THR A 141 8.21 5.06 20.27
CA THR A 141 7.06 5.65 19.58
C THR A 141 5.81 4.86 19.89
N GLU A 142 4.70 5.52 20.23
CA GLU A 142 3.39 4.87 20.29
C GLU A 142 2.92 4.59 18.87
N ILE A 143 3.36 3.45 18.30
CA ILE A 143 3.07 3.07 16.92
C ILE A 143 1.61 2.68 16.73
N LEU A 144 1.12 2.81 15.50
CA LEU A 144 -0.24 2.41 15.11
C LEU A 144 -0.46 0.90 15.27
N GLU A 145 -1.72 0.53 15.48
CA GLU A 145 -2.16 -0.85 15.35
C GLU A 145 -2.63 -1.15 13.91
N ALA A 146 -2.65 -2.43 13.54
CA ALA A 146 -3.15 -2.85 12.23
C ALA A 146 -4.62 -2.42 12.01
N GLN A 147 -5.40 -2.30 13.10
CA GLN A 147 -6.80 -1.84 13.06
C GLN A 147 -6.91 -0.39 12.59
N ASP A 148 -5.99 0.50 12.96
CA ASP A 148 -6.01 1.90 12.53
C ASP A 148 -5.91 2.01 10.99
N ILE A 149 -5.10 1.12 10.40
CA ILE A 149 -4.97 1.04 8.93
C ILE A 149 -6.23 0.45 8.29
N ALA A 150 -6.81 -0.58 8.90
CA ALA A 150 -8.06 -1.18 8.42
C ALA A 150 -9.21 -0.16 8.46
N ASP A 151 -9.30 0.67 9.49
CA ASP A 151 -10.29 1.73 9.62
C ASP A 151 -10.06 2.83 8.56
N GLY A 152 -8.80 3.16 8.27
CA GLY A 152 -8.43 4.04 7.16
C GLY A 152 -8.91 3.51 5.80
N ILE A 153 -8.68 2.23 5.52
CA ILE A 153 -9.18 1.57 4.31
C ILE A 153 -10.71 1.61 4.26
N ALA A 154 -11.37 1.24 5.36
CA ALA A 154 -12.84 1.28 5.46
C ALA A 154 -13.38 2.69 5.21
N PHE A 155 -12.73 3.73 5.78
CA PHE A 155 -13.06 5.12 5.50
C PHE A 155 -12.96 5.45 4.00
N MET A 156 -11.89 5.05 3.31
CA MET A 156 -11.70 5.32 1.89
C MET A 156 -12.81 4.70 1.03
N VAL A 157 -13.12 3.41 1.24
CA VAL A 157 -14.03 2.66 0.35
C VAL A 157 -15.51 2.84 0.66
N THR A 158 -15.87 3.39 1.84
CA THR A 158 -17.26 3.63 2.24
C THR A 158 -17.77 5.03 1.91
N ARG A 159 -16.97 5.87 1.29
CA ARG A 159 -17.45 7.21 0.88
C ARG A 159 -18.55 7.13 -0.16
N PRO A 160 -19.48 8.09 -0.18
CA PRO A 160 -20.51 8.13 -1.21
C PRO A 160 -19.87 8.18 -2.61
N ARG A 161 -20.54 7.61 -3.61
CA ARG A 161 -20.02 7.47 -4.98
C ARG A 161 -19.35 8.71 -5.56
N ARG A 162 -19.81 9.91 -5.20
CA ARG A 162 -19.28 11.19 -5.67
C ARG A 162 -17.96 11.60 -5.03
N ALA A 163 -17.54 10.92 -3.95
CA ALA A 163 -16.32 11.26 -3.21
C ALA A 163 -15.28 10.15 -3.35
N SER A 164 -14.07 10.51 -3.72
CA SER A 164 -12.91 9.63 -3.78
C SER A 164 -11.84 10.19 -2.84
N ILE A 165 -11.29 9.32 -2.01
CA ILE A 165 -10.09 9.64 -1.23
C ILE A 165 -8.90 9.14 -2.04
N ALA A 166 -8.21 10.07 -2.68
CA ALA A 166 -7.09 9.74 -3.55
C ALA A 166 -5.83 9.39 -2.75
N GLU A 167 -5.70 9.97 -1.55
CA GLU A 167 -4.53 9.82 -0.70
C GLU A 167 -4.91 9.96 0.76
N LEU A 168 -4.37 9.10 1.61
CA LEU A 168 -4.61 9.13 3.05
C LEU A 168 -3.32 8.78 3.81
N TRP A 169 -2.83 9.73 4.62
CA TRP A 169 -1.74 9.49 5.55
C TRP A 169 -2.32 9.11 6.91
N VAL A 170 -1.80 8.05 7.49
CA VAL A 170 -2.13 7.61 8.84
C VAL A 170 -0.83 7.44 9.61
N MET A 171 -0.58 8.35 10.54
CA MET A 171 0.70 8.47 11.25
C MET A 171 0.51 8.27 12.75
N PRO A 172 1.46 7.63 13.44
CA PRO A 172 1.56 7.78 14.88
C PRO A 172 1.60 9.26 15.27
N THR A 173 0.92 9.63 16.36
CA THR A 173 0.81 11.05 16.77
C THR A 173 2.18 11.67 17.10
N ASP A 174 3.11 10.87 17.58
CA ASP A 174 4.46 11.30 17.96
C ASP A 174 5.55 10.96 16.94
N GLN A 175 5.17 10.47 15.76
CA GLN A 175 6.07 10.29 14.62
C GLN A 175 6.06 11.55 13.74
N ALA A 176 7.21 12.26 13.69
CA ALA A 176 7.42 13.44 12.83
C ALA A 176 8.10 13.08 11.50
#